data_f5c81aa733a5b41ad95a210604b286f5
#
_entry.id   f5c81aa733a5b41ad95a210604b286f5
#
_cell.length_a   1.000
_cell.length_b   1.000
_cell.length_c   1.000
_cell.angle_alpha   90.00
_cell.angle_beta   90.00
_cell.angle_gamma   90.00
#
_symmetry.space_group_name_H-M   'P 1'
#
loop_
_entity.id
_entity.type
_entity.pdbx_description
1 polymer ?
#
loop_
_entity_poly.entity_id
_entity_poly.type
_entity_poly.pdbx_seq_one_letter_code
_entity_poly.pdbx_strand_id
1 'polypeptide(L)'
;MQHKRLSRKITDHSNFLGPVNCLFYAFSAVGNRPFIETRKFPELDIFENHWREIRDEALALNAQTHIKASDELDDIGFNSFFKTGWKRFYLKWYGASLPSANELCPRTVLLINRMPQVKGAMFAMLPPGAKLVKHRDPYAGSLRYHMGLDTPNSDDCYICVDGENYSWRDGEAVMFDETYLHYAANNTDTNRIILFLDIKRPVTFAPVDWFNRLFSRIVLAASATKNTEGDKVGLLNRMFGGIQKVRMQGKKLKRYNKTLYYVAQYLLYALLIYWIFF
;
A
#
# COMPACT_ATOMS: atom_id res chain seq x y z
N MET A 1 8.06 -8.06 -26.39
CA MET A 1 8.22 -6.84 -25.54
C MET A 1 7.49 -5.69 -26.23
N GLN A 2 6.35 -5.26 -25.71
CA GLN A 2 5.67 -4.07 -26.24
C GLN A 2 6.40 -2.83 -25.71
N HIS A 3 7.02 -2.07 -26.60
CA HIS A 3 7.59 -0.76 -26.28
C HIS A 3 6.48 0.16 -25.74
N LYS A 4 6.45 0.38 -24.45
CA LYS A 4 5.58 1.41 -23.85
C LYS A 4 5.97 2.76 -24.45
N ARG A 5 4.99 3.53 -24.94
CA ARG A 5 5.22 4.89 -25.47
C ARG A 5 5.95 5.75 -24.45
N LEU A 6 6.86 6.61 -24.90
CA LEU A 6 7.72 7.46 -24.06
C LEU A 6 6.92 8.24 -22.99
N SER A 7 5.73 8.70 -23.33
CA SER A 7 4.82 9.42 -22.42
C SER A 7 4.36 8.58 -21.21
N ARG A 8 4.21 7.25 -21.34
CA ARG A 8 3.91 6.36 -20.21
C ARG A 8 5.13 6.10 -19.34
N LYS A 9 6.34 6.11 -19.89
CA LYS A 9 7.59 5.96 -19.14
C LYS A 9 7.84 7.16 -18.22
N ILE A 10 7.49 8.38 -18.65
CA ILE A 10 7.68 9.62 -17.88
C ILE A 10 6.67 9.76 -16.72
N THR A 11 5.47 9.19 -16.88
CA THR A 11 4.39 9.27 -15.88
C THR A 11 4.29 8.04 -14.97
N ASP A 12 5.16 7.06 -15.15
CA ASP A 12 5.23 5.88 -14.29
C ASP A 12 5.93 6.24 -12.98
N HIS A 13 5.24 6.14 -11.85
CA HIS A 13 5.76 6.50 -10.53
C HIS A 13 7.05 5.75 -10.18
N SER A 14 7.23 4.53 -10.68
CA SER A 14 8.43 3.72 -10.50
C SER A 14 9.68 4.38 -11.10
N ASN A 15 9.55 5.19 -12.14
CA ASN A 15 10.68 5.87 -12.76
C ASN A 15 11.19 7.06 -11.93
N PHE A 16 10.31 7.73 -11.17
CA PHE A 16 10.71 8.88 -10.34
C PHE A 16 11.59 8.45 -9.16
N LEU A 17 11.26 7.30 -8.54
CA LEU A 17 12.05 6.73 -7.45
C LEU A 17 13.11 5.73 -7.93
N GLY A 18 13.25 5.51 -9.23
CA GLY A 18 14.21 4.57 -9.81
C GLY A 18 15.65 4.74 -9.28
N PRO A 19 16.26 5.95 -9.32
CA PRO A 19 17.60 6.17 -8.79
C PRO A 19 17.73 5.84 -7.30
N VAL A 20 16.71 6.17 -6.51
CA VAL A 20 16.65 5.87 -5.08
C VAL A 20 16.53 4.37 -4.85
N ASN A 21 15.69 3.68 -5.62
CA ASN A 21 15.53 2.23 -5.53
C ASN A 21 16.81 1.48 -5.89
N CYS A 22 17.62 1.99 -6.83
CA CYS A 22 18.94 1.42 -7.13
C CYS A 22 19.87 1.37 -5.91
N LEU A 23 19.82 2.40 -5.04
CA LEU A 23 20.60 2.40 -3.79
C LEU A 23 20.12 1.30 -2.83
N PHE A 24 18.81 1.12 -2.69
CA PHE A 24 18.26 0.06 -1.85
C PHE A 24 18.65 -1.33 -2.37
N TYR A 25 18.64 -1.54 -3.69
CA TYR A 25 19.05 -2.82 -4.27
C TYR A 25 20.54 -3.07 -4.12
N ALA A 26 21.38 -2.05 -4.35
CA ALA A 26 22.83 -2.16 -4.24
C ALA A 26 23.30 -2.52 -2.81
N PHE A 27 22.58 -2.02 -1.80
CA PHE A 27 22.93 -2.21 -0.40
C PHE A 27 21.96 -3.12 0.36
N SER A 28 21.10 -3.88 -0.33
CA SER A 28 20.16 -4.79 0.31
C SER A 28 20.88 -5.91 1.06
N ALA A 29 20.58 -6.07 2.34
CA ALA A 29 21.14 -7.16 3.15
C ALA A 29 20.45 -8.52 2.93
N VAL A 30 19.31 -8.53 2.24
CA VAL A 30 18.49 -9.75 2.05
C VAL A 30 18.41 -10.24 0.61
N GLY A 31 19.13 -9.57 -0.29
CA GLY A 31 19.11 -9.87 -1.73
C GLY A 31 17.95 -9.19 -2.47
N ASN A 32 17.91 -9.40 -3.78
CA ASN A 32 16.94 -8.80 -4.70
C ASN A 32 16.24 -9.93 -5.47
N ARG A 33 15.21 -10.49 -4.87
CA ARG A 33 14.38 -11.57 -5.42
C ARG A 33 12.91 -11.24 -5.26
N PRO A 34 12.03 -11.78 -6.12
CA PRO A 34 10.59 -11.59 -5.98
C PRO A 34 10.08 -11.97 -4.59
N PHE A 35 10.40 -13.18 -4.15
CA PHE A 35 10.09 -13.66 -2.80
C PHE A 35 11.34 -13.66 -1.92
N ILE A 36 11.17 -13.21 -0.70
CA ILE A 36 12.21 -13.15 0.35
C ILE A 36 11.86 -14.19 1.42
N GLU A 37 12.84 -14.98 1.83
CA GLU A 37 12.65 -16.00 2.85
C GLU A 37 12.34 -15.36 4.21
N THR A 38 11.20 -15.71 4.81
CA THR A 38 10.78 -15.18 6.12
C THR A 38 11.78 -15.52 7.23
N ARG A 39 12.48 -16.66 7.14
CA ARG A 39 13.53 -17.06 8.08
C ARG A 39 14.69 -16.06 8.24
N LYS A 40 14.82 -15.10 7.32
CA LYS A 40 15.78 -13.98 7.46
C LYS A 40 15.31 -12.91 8.45
N PHE A 41 14.09 -13.02 8.95
CA PHE A 41 13.43 -12.10 9.86
C PHE A 41 12.79 -12.87 11.02
N PRO A 42 13.57 -13.63 11.82
CA PRO A 42 13.01 -14.49 12.86
C PRO A 42 12.21 -13.74 13.93
N GLU A 43 12.46 -12.44 14.06
CA GLU A 43 11.68 -11.58 14.93
C GLU A 43 10.21 -11.43 14.50
N LEU A 44 9.88 -11.72 13.24
CA LEU A 44 8.50 -11.68 12.73
C LEU A 44 7.69 -12.93 13.04
N ASP A 45 8.33 -14.02 13.52
CA ASP A 45 7.66 -15.26 13.94
C ASP A 45 6.64 -14.99 15.06
N ILE A 46 6.78 -13.86 15.76
CA ILE A 46 5.80 -13.42 16.76
C ILE A 46 4.39 -13.30 16.17
N PHE A 47 4.26 -12.92 14.91
CA PHE A 47 2.94 -12.79 14.26
C PHE A 47 2.35 -14.17 13.96
N GLU A 48 3.15 -15.12 13.49
CA GLU A 48 2.70 -16.50 13.23
C GLU A 48 2.38 -17.21 14.54
N ASN A 49 3.16 -16.98 15.61
CA ASN A 49 2.89 -17.55 16.94
C ASN A 49 1.59 -17.04 17.57
N HIS A 50 1.13 -15.84 17.20
CA HIS A 50 -0.10 -15.22 17.72
C HIS A 50 -1.19 -15.06 16.63
N TRP A 51 -1.11 -15.81 15.53
CA TRP A 51 -1.97 -15.58 14.38
C TRP A 51 -3.46 -15.74 14.70
N ARG A 52 -3.83 -16.62 15.64
CA ARG A 52 -5.23 -16.82 16.04
C ARG A 52 -5.80 -15.59 16.75
N GLU A 53 -5.02 -14.98 17.66
CA GLU A 53 -5.43 -13.77 18.36
C GLU A 53 -5.60 -12.59 17.38
N ILE A 54 -4.67 -12.48 16.42
CA ILE A 54 -4.71 -11.47 15.36
C ILE A 54 -5.92 -11.71 14.45
N ARG A 55 -6.19 -12.96 14.10
CA ARG A 55 -7.36 -13.36 13.31
C ARG A 55 -8.67 -12.99 14.01
N ASP A 56 -8.78 -13.28 15.30
CA ASP A 56 -10.01 -13.03 16.06
C ASP A 56 -10.35 -11.53 16.07
N GLU A 57 -9.35 -10.66 16.24
CA GLU A 57 -9.54 -9.21 16.12
C GLU A 57 -9.94 -8.79 14.69
N ALA A 58 -9.32 -9.37 13.66
CA ALA A 58 -9.67 -9.10 12.25
C ALA A 58 -11.09 -9.54 11.91
N LEU A 59 -11.54 -10.70 12.40
CA LEU A 59 -12.89 -11.21 12.20
C LEU A 59 -13.93 -10.36 12.92
N ALA A 60 -13.65 -9.92 14.15
CA ALA A 60 -14.50 -9.00 14.88
C ALA A 60 -14.71 -7.68 14.13
N LEU A 61 -13.61 -7.11 13.58
CA LEU A 61 -13.69 -5.91 12.75
C LEU A 61 -14.50 -6.13 11.47
N ASN A 62 -14.33 -7.29 10.82
CA ASN A 62 -15.06 -7.62 9.61
C ASN A 62 -16.56 -7.78 9.88
N ALA A 63 -16.94 -8.45 10.96
CA ALA A 63 -18.31 -8.59 11.39
C ALA A 63 -19.00 -7.24 11.67
N GLN A 64 -18.24 -6.26 12.16
CA GLN A 64 -18.69 -4.89 12.40
C GLN A 64 -18.54 -3.97 11.18
N THR A 65 -18.18 -4.52 10.01
CA THR A 65 -17.97 -3.77 8.75
C THR A 65 -16.89 -2.68 8.78
N HIS A 66 -15.95 -2.77 9.73
CA HIS A 66 -14.82 -1.83 9.81
C HIS A 66 -13.75 -2.08 8.73
N ILE A 67 -13.60 -3.33 8.24
CA ILE A 67 -12.78 -3.62 7.06
C ILE A 67 -13.57 -3.21 5.83
N LYS A 68 -13.30 -2.03 5.31
CA LYS A 68 -14.09 -1.40 4.24
C LYS A 68 -13.23 -0.73 3.18
N ALA A 69 -13.83 -0.50 2.01
CA ALA A 69 -13.28 0.43 1.03
C ALA A 69 -13.41 1.86 1.53
N SER A 70 -12.57 2.77 1.07
CA SER A 70 -12.81 4.20 1.26
C SER A 70 -13.71 4.71 0.14
N ASP A 71 -14.84 5.31 0.51
CA ASP A 71 -15.73 6.02 -0.41
C ASP A 71 -15.25 7.45 -0.67
N GLU A 72 -14.35 7.94 0.16
CA GLU A 72 -13.70 9.23 0.05
C GLU A 72 -12.42 9.13 -0.78
N LEU A 73 -12.03 10.22 -1.45
CA LEU A 73 -10.77 10.29 -2.21
C LEU A 73 -9.64 10.70 -1.26
N ASP A 74 -9.46 9.95 -0.18
CA ASP A 74 -8.57 10.26 0.94
C ASP A 74 -7.46 9.21 1.16
N ASP A 75 -7.33 8.24 0.24
CA ASP A 75 -6.33 7.19 0.29
C ASP A 75 -5.51 7.13 -1.00
N ILE A 76 -4.43 7.91 -1.05
CA ILE A 76 -3.57 8.02 -2.24
C ILE A 76 -2.91 6.69 -2.60
N GLY A 77 -2.59 5.85 -1.60
CA GLY A 77 -1.89 4.58 -1.79
C GLY A 77 -2.76 3.51 -2.45
N PHE A 78 -4.02 3.42 -2.04
CA PHE A 78 -4.88 2.27 -2.37
C PHE A 78 -6.19 2.63 -3.08
N ASN A 79 -6.43 3.91 -3.40
CA ASN A 79 -7.68 4.37 -4.01
C ASN A 79 -8.07 3.61 -5.29
N SER A 80 -7.11 3.15 -6.09
CA SER A 80 -7.38 2.38 -7.30
C SER A 80 -7.89 0.97 -7.01
N PHE A 81 -7.52 0.37 -5.86
CA PHE A 81 -7.84 -1.00 -5.48
C PHE A 81 -9.27 -1.14 -4.95
N PHE A 82 -9.82 -0.09 -4.34
CA PHE A 82 -11.21 -0.10 -3.90
C PHE A 82 -12.20 -0.36 -5.04
N LYS A 83 -11.87 0.06 -6.27
CA LYS A 83 -12.69 -0.17 -7.46
C LYS A 83 -12.77 -1.64 -7.88
N THR A 84 -11.86 -2.46 -7.40
CA THR A 84 -11.80 -3.90 -7.66
C THR A 84 -12.32 -4.73 -6.48
N GLY A 85 -12.93 -4.07 -5.48
CA GLY A 85 -13.53 -4.71 -4.32
C GLY A 85 -12.61 -4.88 -3.12
N TRP A 86 -11.32 -4.52 -3.23
CA TRP A 86 -10.38 -4.61 -2.12
C TRP A 86 -10.80 -3.69 -0.96
N LYS A 87 -10.60 -4.16 0.28
CA LYS A 87 -10.97 -3.45 1.49
C LYS A 87 -9.83 -3.51 2.51
N ARG A 88 -9.81 -2.55 3.43
CA ARG A 88 -8.74 -2.47 4.43
C ARG A 88 -9.21 -1.88 5.77
N PHE A 89 -8.40 -2.12 6.81
CA PHE A 89 -8.43 -1.42 8.09
C PHE A 89 -6.98 -1.20 8.53
N TYR A 90 -6.56 0.06 8.67
CA TYR A 90 -5.19 0.42 9.06
C TYR A 90 -4.94 0.19 10.55
N LEU A 91 -3.83 -0.45 10.88
CA LEU A 91 -3.34 -0.64 12.26
C LEU A 91 -2.27 0.39 12.59
N LYS A 92 -1.35 0.64 11.64
CA LYS A 92 -0.23 1.57 11.75
C LYS A 92 0.15 2.08 10.37
N TRP A 93 0.59 3.33 10.24
CA TRP A 93 1.07 3.84 8.96
C TRP A 93 2.24 4.79 9.15
N TYR A 94 3.46 4.29 8.94
CA TYR A 94 4.76 4.99 8.92
C TYR A 94 5.01 5.97 10.10
N GLY A 95 4.37 5.73 11.21
CA GLY A 95 4.43 6.53 12.43
C GLY A 95 3.86 5.77 13.61
N ALA A 96 2.96 6.41 14.34
CA ALA A 96 2.20 5.78 15.41
C ALA A 96 1.08 4.91 14.87
N SER A 97 0.58 3.98 15.69
CA SER A 97 -0.65 3.25 15.44
C SER A 97 -1.84 4.22 15.43
N LEU A 98 -2.88 3.88 14.65
CA LEU A 98 -4.08 4.70 14.57
C LEU A 98 -4.88 4.61 15.89
N PRO A 99 -5.49 5.71 16.36
CA PRO A 99 -6.36 5.68 17.54
C PRO A 99 -7.45 4.62 17.47
N SER A 100 -8.14 4.51 16.32
CA SER A 100 -9.17 3.48 16.09
C SER A 100 -8.61 2.05 16.21
N ALA A 101 -7.39 1.82 15.77
CA ALA A 101 -6.75 0.51 15.87
C ALA A 101 -6.32 0.18 17.29
N ASN A 102 -5.87 1.16 18.08
CA ASN A 102 -5.54 0.96 19.49
C ASN A 102 -6.77 0.54 20.31
N GLU A 103 -7.95 1.05 19.93
CA GLU A 103 -9.22 0.74 20.58
C GLU A 103 -9.75 -0.63 20.15
N LEU A 104 -9.77 -0.90 18.84
CA LEU A 104 -10.48 -2.04 18.26
C LEU A 104 -9.59 -3.30 18.10
N CYS A 105 -8.27 -3.13 18.06
CA CYS A 105 -7.31 -4.23 17.84
C CYS A 105 -6.10 -4.11 18.78
N PRO A 106 -6.30 -3.98 20.11
CA PRO A 106 -5.23 -3.67 21.05
C PRO A 106 -4.11 -4.73 21.09
N ARG A 107 -4.44 -6.02 20.90
CA ARG A 107 -3.47 -7.11 20.89
C ARG A 107 -2.58 -7.08 19.67
N THR A 108 -3.18 -6.97 18.48
CA THR A 108 -2.42 -6.86 17.22
C THR A 108 -1.54 -5.61 17.22
N VAL A 109 -2.06 -4.48 17.67
CA VAL A 109 -1.29 -3.23 17.77
C VAL A 109 -0.13 -3.35 18.75
N LEU A 110 -0.33 -4.03 19.89
CA LEU A 110 0.76 -4.31 20.86
C LEU A 110 1.90 -5.09 20.21
N LEU A 111 1.60 -6.15 19.45
CA LEU A 111 2.59 -6.95 18.73
C LEU A 111 3.34 -6.11 17.68
N ILE A 112 2.60 -5.34 16.88
CA ILE A 112 3.16 -4.43 15.86
C ILE A 112 4.11 -3.40 16.49
N ASN A 113 3.74 -2.82 17.62
CA ASN A 113 4.55 -1.79 18.27
C ASN A 113 5.84 -2.33 18.93
N ARG A 114 5.90 -3.63 19.23
CA ARG A 114 7.15 -4.31 19.67
C ARG A 114 8.15 -4.47 18.53
N MET A 115 7.72 -4.30 17.25
CA MET A 115 8.55 -4.52 16.06
C MET A 115 8.84 -3.17 15.36
N PRO A 116 9.97 -2.51 15.68
CA PRO A 116 10.29 -1.19 15.14
C PRO A 116 10.55 -1.18 13.62
N GLN A 117 10.85 -2.35 13.04
CA GLN A 117 10.97 -2.53 11.59
C GLN A 117 9.63 -2.54 10.85
N VAL A 118 8.49 -2.78 11.52
CA VAL A 118 7.16 -2.66 10.95
C VAL A 118 6.82 -1.18 10.81
N LYS A 119 6.72 -0.71 9.56
CA LYS A 119 6.46 0.70 9.22
C LYS A 119 5.00 0.96 8.88
N GLY A 120 4.39 0.06 8.11
CA GLY A 120 2.97 0.05 7.79
C GLY A 120 2.34 -1.28 8.24
N ALA A 121 1.08 -1.23 8.64
CA ALA A 121 0.31 -2.41 9.00
C ALA A 121 -1.18 -2.20 8.77
N MET A 122 -1.85 -3.19 8.23
CA MET A 122 -3.30 -3.18 8.05
C MET A 122 -3.87 -4.59 7.98
N PHE A 123 -5.14 -4.75 8.26
CA PHE A 123 -5.91 -5.86 7.76
C PHE A 123 -6.37 -5.56 6.34
N ALA A 124 -6.18 -6.50 5.43
CA ALA A 124 -6.55 -6.35 4.03
C ALA A 124 -7.43 -7.51 3.59
N MET A 125 -8.59 -7.18 3.00
CA MET A 125 -9.55 -8.16 2.53
C MET A 125 -9.69 -8.12 1.01
N LEU A 126 -9.69 -9.29 0.40
CA LEU A 126 -10.01 -9.50 -1.01
C LEU A 126 -11.25 -10.38 -1.10
N PRO A 127 -12.43 -9.81 -1.44
CA PRO A 127 -13.69 -10.55 -1.53
C PRO A 127 -13.70 -11.61 -2.65
N PRO A 128 -14.71 -12.49 -2.67
CA PRO A 128 -14.96 -13.43 -3.75
C PRO A 128 -14.93 -12.75 -5.13
N GLY A 129 -14.23 -13.36 -6.08
CA GLY A 129 -14.12 -12.88 -7.45
C GLY A 129 -13.29 -11.61 -7.65
N ALA A 130 -12.83 -10.96 -6.57
CA ALA A 130 -12.07 -9.72 -6.65
C ALA A 130 -10.62 -9.96 -7.13
N LYS A 131 -10.07 -8.97 -7.84
CA LYS A 131 -8.71 -9.04 -8.41
C LYS A 131 -8.00 -7.71 -8.24
N LEU A 132 -6.73 -7.75 -7.84
CA LEU A 132 -5.84 -6.61 -7.93
C LEU A 132 -5.12 -6.65 -9.27
N VAL A 133 -5.18 -5.55 -10.02
CA VAL A 133 -4.54 -5.44 -11.34
C VAL A 133 -3.02 -5.49 -11.22
N LYS A 134 -2.34 -5.91 -12.29
CA LYS A 134 -0.88 -5.91 -12.36
C LYS A 134 -0.31 -4.51 -12.12
N HIS A 135 0.53 -4.38 -11.10
CA HIS A 135 1.19 -3.13 -10.72
C HIS A 135 2.56 -3.38 -10.10
N ARG A 136 3.25 -2.31 -9.78
CA ARG A 136 4.49 -2.27 -8.99
C ARG A 136 4.33 -1.17 -7.98
N ASP A 137 4.72 -1.43 -6.75
CA ASP A 137 4.83 -0.35 -5.77
C ASP A 137 6.11 0.46 -6.03
N PRO A 138 6.09 1.76 -5.83
CA PRO A 138 7.15 2.64 -6.33
C PRO A 138 8.40 2.66 -5.47
N TYR A 139 8.37 2.11 -4.25
CA TYR A 139 9.41 2.32 -3.24
C TYR A 139 10.06 1.01 -2.76
N ALA A 140 11.38 0.89 -2.95
CA ALA A 140 12.14 -0.30 -2.57
C ALA A 140 12.67 -0.29 -1.14
N GLY A 141 12.39 0.74 -0.35
CA GLY A 141 12.84 0.83 1.05
C GLY A 141 12.04 -0.01 2.03
N SER A 142 10.97 -0.66 1.57
CA SER A 142 10.17 -1.66 2.29
C SER A 142 10.14 -2.99 1.58
N LEU A 143 9.75 -4.02 2.33
CA LEU A 143 9.38 -5.34 1.86
C LEU A 143 7.97 -5.64 2.36
N ARG A 144 7.18 -6.32 1.57
CA ARG A 144 5.81 -6.68 1.91
C ARG A 144 5.75 -8.04 2.59
N TYR A 145 5.16 -8.07 3.79
CA TYR A 145 4.86 -9.29 4.53
C TYR A 145 3.35 -9.48 4.57
N HIS A 146 2.87 -10.64 4.16
CA HIS A 146 1.48 -11.05 4.31
C HIS A 146 1.40 -12.31 5.16
N MET A 147 0.45 -12.36 6.08
CA MET A 147 0.09 -13.56 6.84
C MET A 147 -1.40 -13.84 6.66
N GLY A 148 -1.74 -15.07 6.27
CA GLY A 148 -3.14 -15.52 6.16
C GLY A 148 -3.81 -15.52 7.54
N LEU A 149 -4.99 -14.91 7.64
CA LEU A 149 -5.79 -14.89 8.86
C LEU A 149 -7.08 -15.69 8.70
N ASP A 150 -7.83 -15.40 7.66
CA ASP A 150 -9.06 -16.08 7.27
C ASP A 150 -9.07 -16.15 5.76
N THR A 151 -8.61 -17.28 5.24
CA THR A 151 -8.35 -17.47 3.83
C THR A 151 -9.15 -18.66 3.28
N PRO A 152 -9.41 -18.71 1.97
CA PRO A 152 -10.03 -19.89 1.37
C PRO A 152 -9.19 -21.16 1.49
N ASN A 153 -7.93 -21.09 1.87
CA ASN A 153 -6.96 -22.19 1.88
C ASN A 153 -6.89 -22.95 0.54
N SER A 154 -7.07 -22.21 -0.57
CA SER A 154 -7.16 -22.72 -1.94
C SER A 154 -6.12 -22.07 -2.85
N ASP A 155 -5.64 -22.81 -3.84
CA ASP A 155 -4.72 -22.30 -4.86
C ASP A 155 -5.41 -21.34 -5.84
N ASP A 156 -6.72 -21.28 -5.85
CA ASP A 156 -7.52 -20.31 -6.58
C ASP A 156 -7.52 -18.91 -5.94
N CYS A 157 -6.94 -18.78 -4.73
CA CYS A 157 -6.74 -17.50 -4.04
C CYS A 157 -5.25 -17.25 -3.85
N TYR A 158 -4.64 -16.44 -4.74
CA TYR A 158 -3.20 -16.28 -4.82
C TYR A 158 -2.74 -14.85 -5.11
N ILE A 159 -1.45 -14.62 -4.83
CA ILE A 159 -0.67 -13.51 -5.36
C ILE A 159 0.38 -14.06 -6.34
N CYS A 160 0.56 -13.37 -7.46
CA CYS A 160 1.63 -13.63 -8.40
C CYS A 160 2.64 -12.49 -8.34
N VAL A 161 3.90 -12.80 -8.08
CA VAL A 161 5.00 -11.84 -8.04
C VAL A 161 6.04 -12.27 -9.06
N ASP A 162 6.27 -11.45 -10.07
CA ASP A 162 7.20 -11.68 -11.19
C ASP A 162 7.01 -13.04 -11.91
N GLY A 163 5.78 -13.55 -11.93
CA GLY A 163 5.42 -14.81 -12.56
C GLY A 163 5.35 -16.01 -11.62
N GLU A 164 5.79 -15.87 -10.38
CA GLU A 164 5.71 -16.92 -9.35
C GLU A 164 4.45 -16.73 -8.49
N ASN A 165 3.68 -17.79 -8.26
CA ASN A 165 2.45 -17.76 -7.48
C ASN A 165 2.69 -18.20 -6.04
N TYR A 166 2.03 -17.52 -5.10
CA TYR A 166 1.88 -17.94 -3.72
C TYR A 166 0.39 -17.89 -3.34
N SER A 167 -0.13 -18.99 -2.79
CA SER A 167 -1.51 -19.10 -2.32
C SER A 167 -1.54 -19.00 -0.80
N TRP A 168 -2.35 -18.07 -0.27
CA TRP A 168 -2.41 -17.85 1.18
C TRP A 168 -3.05 -19.04 1.90
N ARG A 169 -2.47 -19.35 3.07
CA ARG A 169 -2.98 -20.32 4.03
C ARG A 169 -3.09 -19.66 5.40
N ASP A 170 -4.04 -20.11 6.20
CA ASP A 170 -4.25 -19.57 7.55
C ASP A 170 -3.04 -19.85 8.45
N GLY A 171 -2.55 -18.78 9.09
CA GLY A 171 -1.38 -18.84 9.96
C GLY A 171 -0.03 -18.87 9.24
N GLU A 172 0.01 -18.97 7.90
CA GLU A 172 1.25 -18.96 7.13
C GLU A 172 1.59 -17.58 6.61
N ALA A 173 2.89 -17.27 6.58
CA ALA A 173 3.39 -16.00 6.12
C ALA A 173 4.20 -16.09 4.84
N VAL A 174 4.14 -15.04 4.04
CA VAL A 174 4.97 -14.82 2.86
C VAL A 174 5.56 -13.41 2.88
N MET A 175 6.81 -13.29 2.44
CA MET A 175 7.44 -11.99 2.23
C MET A 175 7.88 -11.84 0.78
N PHE A 176 7.66 -10.66 0.20
CA PHE A 176 8.05 -10.38 -1.17
C PHE A 176 8.46 -8.92 -1.38
N ASP A 177 9.17 -8.68 -2.44
CA ASP A 177 9.55 -7.34 -2.88
C ASP A 177 8.44 -6.75 -3.76
N GLU A 178 7.71 -5.81 -3.24
CA GLU A 178 6.55 -5.16 -3.86
C GLU A 178 6.90 -4.32 -5.11
N THR A 179 8.17 -4.08 -5.35
CA THR A 179 8.64 -3.39 -6.56
C THR A 179 8.70 -4.29 -7.79
N TYR A 180 8.61 -5.61 -7.63
CA TYR A 180 8.38 -6.52 -8.73
C TYR A 180 6.94 -6.44 -9.24
N LEU A 181 6.72 -6.79 -10.49
CA LEU A 181 5.37 -6.81 -11.06
C LEU A 181 4.52 -7.84 -10.35
N HIS A 182 3.47 -7.39 -9.67
CA HIS A 182 2.62 -8.30 -8.92
C HIS A 182 1.13 -8.01 -9.12
N TYR A 183 0.31 -9.01 -8.86
CA TYR A 183 -1.15 -8.96 -8.88
C TYR A 183 -1.72 -10.06 -8.00
N ALA A 184 -2.99 -9.93 -7.60
CA ALA A 184 -3.66 -10.93 -6.79
C ALA A 184 -5.05 -11.25 -7.35
N ALA A 185 -5.51 -12.47 -7.12
CA ALA A 185 -6.85 -12.90 -7.47
C ALA A 185 -7.42 -13.77 -6.34
N ASN A 186 -8.71 -13.60 -6.08
CA ASN A 186 -9.51 -14.50 -5.28
C ASN A 186 -10.62 -15.06 -6.19
N ASN A 187 -10.39 -16.21 -6.78
CA ASN A 187 -11.36 -16.88 -7.67
C ASN A 187 -12.27 -17.85 -6.91
N THR A 188 -12.29 -17.76 -5.57
CA THR A 188 -13.13 -18.58 -4.69
C THR A 188 -14.42 -17.85 -4.30
N ASP A 189 -15.28 -18.50 -3.54
CA ASP A 189 -16.56 -18.01 -3.03
C ASP A 189 -16.50 -17.43 -1.61
N THR A 190 -15.30 -17.41 -0.98
CA THR A 190 -15.09 -16.89 0.36
C THR A 190 -14.11 -15.70 0.37
N ASN A 191 -14.19 -14.88 1.41
CA ASN A 191 -13.26 -13.76 1.59
C ASN A 191 -11.82 -14.25 1.86
N ARG A 192 -10.82 -13.45 1.51
CA ARG A 192 -9.46 -13.62 1.97
C ARG A 192 -9.10 -12.42 2.84
N ILE A 193 -8.84 -12.65 4.14
CA ILE A 193 -8.36 -11.66 5.10
C ILE A 193 -6.92 -11.99 5.48
N ILE A 194 -6.04 -11.00 5.41
CA ILE A 194 -4.62 -11.13 5.77
C ILE A 194 -4.20 -10.01 6.72
N LEU A 195 -3.18 -10.28 7.51
CA LEU A 195 -2.31 -9.25 8.06
C LEU A 195 -1.31 -8.84 6.97
N PHE A 196 -1.29 -7.56 6.66
CA PHE A 196 -0.44 -6.94 5.66
C PHE A 196 0.52 -5.99 6.39
N LEU A 197 1.83 -6.19 6.23
CA LEU A 197 2.84 -5.35 6.86
C LEU A 197 3.84 -4.84 5.83
N ASP A 198 4.25 -3.58 5.99
CA ASP A 198 5.44 -3.02 5.37
C ASP A 198 6.60 -3.13 6.35
N ILE A 199 7.57 -3.96 6.01
CA ILE A 199 8.79 -4.18 6.80
C ILE A 199 9.92 -3.33 6.21
N LYS A 200 10.61 -2.56 7.04
CA LYS A 200 11.78 -1.78 6.59
C LYS A 200 12.81 -2.75 5.96
N ARG A 201 13.20 -2.48 4.70
CA ARG A 201 14.25 -3.26 4.04
C ARG A 201 15.57 -3.11 4.82
N PRO A 202 16.19 -4.21 5.27
CA PRO A 202 17.53 -4.17 5.83
C PRO A 202 18.55 -3.80 4.77
N VAL A 203 19.41 -2.84 5.08
CA VAL A 203 20.50 -2.39 4.21
C VAL A 203 21.83 -2.37 4.94
N THR A 204 22.93 -2.64 4.24
CA THR A 204 24.27 -2.73 4.80
C THR A 204 24.98 -1.37 4.94
N PHE A 205 24.47 -0.31 4.27
CA PHE A 205 25.09 1.02 4.25
C PHE A 205 24.27 2.03 5.08
N ALA A 206 24.85 2.50 6.18
CA ALA A 206 24.17 3.36 7.14
C ALA A 206 23.52 4.66 6.56
N PRO A 207 24.15 5.38 5.59
CA PRO A 207 23.50 6.54 4.97
C PRO A 207 22.22 6.19 4.22
N VAL A 208 22.14 5.02 3.56
CA VAL A 208 20.91 4.53 2.90
C VAL A 208 19.85 4.19 3.94
N ASP A 209 20.22 3.58 5.06
CA ASP A 209 19.29 3.31 6.17
C ASP A 209 18.75 4.61 6.80
N TRP A 210 19.63 5.59 6.99
CA TRP A 210 19.22 6.92 7.48
C TRP A 210 18.24 7.60 6.52
N PHE A 211 18.55 7.59 5.21
CA PHE A 211 17.64 8.09 4.18
C PHE A 211 16.30 7.39 4.20
N ASN A 212 16.28 6.03 4.30
CA ASN A 212 15.05 5.26 4.41
C ASN A 212 14.19 5.71 5.59
N ARG A 213 14.80 5.90 6.76
CA ARG A 213 14.09 6.38 7.96
C ARG A 213 13.52 7.78 7.76
N LEU A 214 14.30 8.69 7.18
CA LEU A 214 13.85 10.06 6.91
C LEU A 214 12.72 10.10 5.90
N PHE A 215 12.88 9.42 4.77
CA PHE A 215 11.86 9.34 3.71
C PHE A 215 10.56 8.74 4.22
N SER A 216 10.63 7.64 4.96
CA SER A 216 9.48 6.99 5.58
C SER A 216 8.75 7.93 6.53
N ARG A 217 9.49 8.67 7.36
CA ARG A 217 8.93 9.57 8.38
C ARG A 217 8.27 10.81 7.78
N ILE A 218 8.80 11.33 6.67
CA ILE A 218 8.31 12.59 6.05
C ILE A 218 7.29 12.27 4.95
N VAL A 219 7.68 11.47 3.95
CA VAL A 219 6.87 11.28 2.74
C VAL A 219 5.79 10.23 2.96
N LEU A 220 6.16 9.05 3.46
CA LEU A 220 5.19 7.97 3.61
C LEU A 220 4.22 8.23 4.77
N ALA A 221 4.68 8.81 5.88
CA ALA A 221 3.78 9.22 6.96
C ALA A 221 2.77 10.31 6.53
N ALA A 222 3.17 11.19 5.59
CA ALA A 222 2.25 12.19 5.04
C ALA A 222 1.10 11.59 4.19
N SER A 223 1.21 10.32 3.79
CA SER A 223 0.13 9.58 3.09
C SER A 223 -0.80 8.81 4.03
N ALA A 224 -0.72 9.02 5.35
CA ALA A 224 -1.61 8.40 6.31
C ALA A 224 -3.09 8.73 6.03
N THR A 225 -3.96 7.76 6.23
CA THR A 225 -5.41 7.90 6.06
C THR A 225 -6.14 7.40 7.30
N LYS A 226 -7.45 7.62 7.35
CA LYS A 226 -8.31 7.28 8.49
C LYS A 226 -9.07 5.97 8.27
N ASN A 227 -9.39 5.29 9.37
CA ASN A 227 -10.42 4.24 9.41
C ASN A 227 -11.76 4.86 9.84
N THR A 228 -11.70 5.76 10.83
CA THR A 228 -12.83 6.46 11.44
C THR A 228 -12.52 7.96 11.56
N GLU A 229 -13.53 8.76 11.90
CA GLU A 229 -13.38 10.22 12.05
C GLU A 229 -12.38 10.64 13.15
N GLY A 230 -12.09 9.77 14.12
CA GLY A 230 -11.09 10.02 15.16
C GLY A 230 -9.63 9.93 14.70
N ASP A 231 -9.37 9.36 13.53
CA ASP A 231 -8.02 9.16 13.02
C ASP A 231 -7.53 10.40 12.24
N LYS A 232 -6.21 10.62 12.29
CA LYS A 232 -5.58 11.75 11.58
C LYS A 232 -5.27 11.39 10.13
N VAL A 233 -5.66 12.27 9.21
CA VAL A 233 -5.31 12.18 7.78
C VAL A 233 -4.03 12.98 7.51
N GLY A 234 -3.08 12.35 6.83
CA GLY A 234 -1.82 12.97 6.43
C GLY A 234 -2.00 14.06 5.36
N LEU A 235 -1.01 14.95 5.26
CA LEU A 235 -1.06 16.12 4.37
C LEU A 235 -1.24 15.71 2.90
N LEU A 236 -0.52 14.69 2.44
CA LEU A 236 -0.61 14.22 1.05
C LEU A 236 -2.02 13.70 0.71
N ASN A 237 -2.68 12.99 1.63
CA ASN A 237 -4.04 12.53 1.41
C ASN A 237 -5.06 13.67 1.40
N ARG A 238 -4.88 14.71 2.25
CA ARG A 238 -5.72 15.91 2.19
C ARG A 238 -5.59 16.62 0.84
N MET A 239 -4.36 16.78 0.35
CA MET A 239 -4.08 17.37 -0.97
C MET A 239 -4.65 16.48 -2.09
N PHE A 240 -4.48 15.18 -2.00
CA PHE A 240 -5.00 14.22 -2.98
C PHE A 240 -6.50 14.32 -3.16
N GLY A 241 -7.27 14.38 -2.06
CA GLY A 241 -8.72 14.59 -2.10
C GLY A 241 -9.10 15.88 -2.84
N GLY A 242 -8.42 16.99 -2.56
CA GLY A 242 -8.60 18.27 -3.25
C GLY A 242 -8.30 18.18 -4.74
N ILE A 243 -7.14 17.63 -5.10
CA ILE A 243 -6.72 17.44 -6.50
C ILE A 243 -7.70 16.56 -7.27
N GLN A 244 -8.19 15.47 -6.67
CA GLN A 244 -9.16 14.59 -7.30
C GLN A 244 -10.53 15.28 -7.53
N LYS A 245 -10.98 16.12 -6.58
CA LYS A 245 -12.20 16.94 -6.77
C LYS A 245 -12.05 17.88 -7.98
N VAL A 246 -10.93 18.60 -8.07
CA VAL A 246 -10.62 19.47 -9.22
C VAL A 246 -10.56 18.66 -10.51
N ARG A 247 -9.88 17.51 -10.51
CA ARG A 247 -9.79 16.61 -11.66
C ARG A 247 -11.17 16.09 -12.13
N MET A 248 -12.06 15.77 -11.18
CA MET A 248 -13.43 15.36 -11.53
C MET A 248 -14.21 16.49 -12.19
N GLN A 249 -14.10 17.72 -11.71
CA GLN A 249 -14.72 18.90 -12.35
C GLN A 249 -14.13 19.14 -13.74
N GLY A 250 -12.80 19.03 -13.88
CA GLY A 250 -12.15 19.10 -15.19
C GLY A 250 -12.65 18.04 -16.17
N LYS A 251 -12.87 16.80 -15.73
CA LYS A 251 -13.47 15.75 -16.56
C LYS A 251 -14.91 16.07 -16.98
N LYS A 252 -15.73 16.65 -16.08
CA LYS A 252 -17.09 17.10 -16.40
C LYS A 252 -17.04 18.20 -17.46
N LEU A 253 -16.19 19.22 -17.28
CA LEU A 253 -15.99 20.29 -18.24
C LEU A 253 -15.51 19.75 -19.60
N LYS A 254 -14.57 18.83 -19.62
CA LYS A 254 -14.07 18.20 -20.85
C LYS A 254 -15.14 17.40 -21.60
N ARG A 255 -16.09 16.77 -20.90
CA ARG A 255 -17.25 16.10 -21.54
C ARG A 255 -18.24 17.11 -22.12
N TYR A 256 -18.42 18.24 -21.42
CA TYR A 256 -19.32 19.30 -21.86
C TYR A 256 -18.72 20.07 -23.05
N ASN A 257 -17.49 20.55 -22.93
CA ASN A 257 -16.80 21.29 -23.98
C ASN A 257 -15.28 21.08 -23.91
N LYS A 258 -14.74 20.35 -24.91
CA LYS A 258 -13.29 20.03 -24.97
C LYS A 258 -12.43 21.29 -25.14
N THR A 259 -12.87 22.24 -25.97
CA THR A 259 -12.13 23.48 -26.25
C THR A 259 -12.02 24.33 -24.99
N LEU A 260 -13.15 24.55 -24.31
CA LEU A 260 -13.18 25.30 -23.06
C LEU A 260 -12.29 24.65 -21.98
N TYR A 261 -12.31 23.32 -21.88
CA TYR A 261 -11.43 22.60 -20.98
C TYR A 261 -9.94 22.86 -21.26
N TYR A 262 -9.50 22.78 -22.52
CA TYR A 262 -8.10 23.01 -22.85
C TYR A 262 -7.69 24.48 -22.70
N VAL A 263 -8.56 25.43 -23.04
CA VAL A 263 -8.31 26.85 -22.79
C VAL A 263 -8.12 27.11 -21.29
N ALA A 264 -9.02 26.62 -20.44
CA ALA A 264 -8.90 26.75 -18.99
C ALA A 264 -7.63 26.09 -18.46
N GLN A 265 -7.26 24.92 -18.99
CA GLN A 265 -6.04 24.21 -18.59
C GLN A 265 -4.76 24.99 -18.95
N TYR A 266 -4.68 25.54 -20.15
CA TYR A 266 -3.50 26.32 -20.57
C TYR A 266 -3.42 27.66 -19.85
N LEU A 267 -4.55 28.33 -19.57
CA LEU A 267 -4.57 29.53 -18.73
C LEU A 267 -4.07 29.23 -17.31
N LEU A 268 -4.49 28.10 -16.73
CA LEU A 268 -3.98 27.68 -15.41
C LEU A 268 -2.47 27.44 -15.44
N TYR A 269 -1.95 26.78 -16.47
CA TYR A 269 -0.50 26.57 -16.62
C TYR A 269 0.26 27.89 -16.78
N ALA A 270 -0.27 28.81 -17.58
CA ALA A 270 0.34 30.13 -17.75
C ALA A 270 0.37 30.93 -16.43
N LEU A 271 -0.72 30.88 -15.65
CA LEU A 271 -0.79 31.50 -14.32
C LEU A 271 0.21 30.88 -13.33
N LEU A 272 0.33 29.55 -13.33
CA LEU A 272 1.30 28.86 -12.47
C LEU A 272 2.74 29.22 -12.85
N ILE A 273 3.06 29.25 -14.15
CA ILE A 273 4.38 29.66 -14.64
C ILE A 273 4.65 31.11 -14.25
N TYR A 274 3.69 32.01 -14.47
CA TYR A 274 3.83 33.40 -14.06
C TYR A 274 4.11 33.54 -12.56
N TRP A 275 3.36 32.85 -11.72
CA TRP A 275 3.52 32.91 -10.26
C TRP A 275 4.86 32.31 -9.75
N ILE A 276 5.46 31.35 -10.48
CA ILE A 276 6.75 30.75 -10.12
C ILE A 276 7.94 31.65 -10.51
N PHE A 277 7.81 32.39 -11.61
CA PHE A 277 8.95 33.10 -12.19
C PHE A 277 8.85 34.63 -12.05
N PHE A 278 7.71 35.14 -11.67
CA PHE A 278 7.45 36.57 -11.47
C PHE A 278 6.73 36.85 -10.13
#